data_a27a1db2aa11deaab15213ce7ed5fd73
#
_entry.id   a27a1db2aa11deaab15213ce7ed5fd73
#
_cell.length_a   1.000
_cell.length_b   1.000
_cell.length_c   1.000
_cell.angle_alpha   90.00
_cell.angle_beta   90.00
_cell.angle_gamma   90.00
#
_symmetry.space_group_name_H-M   'P 1'
#
loop_
_entity.id
_entity.type
_entity.pdbx_description
1 polymer ?
#
loop_
_entity_poly.entity_id
_entity_poly.type
_entity_poly.pdbx_seq_one_letter_code
_entity_poly.pdbx_strand_id
1 'polypeptide(L)'
;SGLREIRLPKGLRYIDTYAFGGCKNLTKLDFPSDLEYIGVGAFAMSGLRQLKISCPNAVIDKRAFLAVGVANCTLNVKYIGAEAFSYCDGLEQVSLGGNLQEIGAKAFFRCASLTGISFPDSLQVIGQDAFLHTGLKAAALPDSVAALGRFSLDRGKICGSDLDLPAVDPLTADAVHVFDDACILYADPDTEAQRYAREYAHPFTELTTIPGDVDSDGVLTVADILRMQRYLVSRDLTLINRQMADWNQDGVINAADLALLKRTLMR
;
A
#
# COMPACT_ATOMS: atom_id res chain seq x y z
N SER A 1 15.55 24.98 -3.03
CA SER A 1 16.82 24.49 -3.58
C SER A 1 16.75 24.44 -5.10
N GLY A 2 17.84 24.84 -5.79
CA GLY A 2 17.99 24.74 -7.25
C GLY A 2 18.43 23.34 -7.72
N LEU A 3 18.55 22.37 -6.82
CA LEU A 3 19.01 20.99 -7.10
C LEU A 3 18.09 20.31 -8.10
N ARG A 4 18.65 19.88 -9.25
CA ARG A 4 17.93 19.19 -10.32
C ARG A 4 18.25 17.70 -10.41
N GLU A 5 19.47 17.34 -10.09
CA GLU A 5 19.98 15.98 -10.16
C GLU A 5 20.99 15.73 -9.04
N ILE A 6 20.97 14.55 -8.49
CA ILE A 6 21.97 14.05 -7.54
C ILE A 6 22.11 12.54 -7.73
N ARG A 7 23.33 12.04 -7.59
CA ARG A 7 23.60 10.61 -7.50
C ARG A 7 23.93 10.26 -6.07
N LEU A 8 23.15 9.35 -5.52
CA LEU A 8 23.42 8.80 -4.19
C LEU A 8 24.54 7.75 -4.32
N PRO A 9 25.50 7.73 -3.39
CA PRO A 9 26.59 6.74 -3.41
C PRO A 9 26.03 5.32 -3.18
N LYS A 10 26.64 4.33 -3.81
CA LYS A 10 26.43 2.93 -3.46
C LYS A 10 26.83 2.73 -1.99
N GLY A 11 26.08 1.93 -1.24
CA GLY A 11 26.31 1.71 0.19
C GLY A 11 25.76 2.82 1.09
N LEU A 12 25.06 3.83 0.55
CA LEU A 12 24.33 4.76 1.39
C LEU A 12 23.20 4.03 2.13
N ARG A 13 23.21 4.09 3.46
CA ARG A 13 22.23 3.41 4.32
C ARG A 13 21.15 4.34 4.86
N TYR A 14 21.47 5.63 5.02
CA TYR A 14 20.59 6.58 5.70
C TYR A 14 20.45 7.86 4.88
N ILE A 15 19.22 8.32 4.69
CA ILE A 15 18.88 9.66 4.21
C ILE A 15 18.22 10.35 5.38
N ASP A 16 18.82 11.42 5.86
CA ASP A 16 18.42 12.09 7.10
C ASP A 16 17.19 12.97 6.93
N THR A 17 16.67 13.44 8.04
CA THR A 17 15.50 14.31 8.16
C THR A 17 15.64 15.55 7.25
N TYR A 18 14.60 15.79 6.43
CA TYR A 18 14.50 16.89 5.46
C TYR A 18 15.67 17.03 4.46
N ALA A 19 16.50 15.99 4.26
CA ALA A 19 17.72 16.07 3.40
C ALA A 19 17.42 16.64 2.01
N PHE A 20 16.30 16.31 1.40
CA PHE A 20 15.85 16.82 0.08
C PHE A 20 14.45 17.47 0.15
N GLY A 21 14.02 17.87 1.36
CA GLY A 21 12.75 18.55 1.56
C GLY A 21 12.70 19.85 0.76
N GLY A 22 11.61 20.09 0.04
CA GLY A 22 11.42 21.27 -0.80
C GLY A 22 12.34 21.36 -2.03
N CYS A 23 13.03 20.30 -2.43
CA CYS A 23 13.83 20.26 -3.65
C CYS A 23 12.94 20.12 -4.88
N LYS A 24 12.16 21.16 -5.22
CA LYS A 24 11.12 21.17 -6.27
C LYS A 24 11.65 20.86 -7.67
N ASN A 25 12.95 21.05 -7.93
CA ASN A 25 13.57 20.80 -9.22
C ASN A 25 14.17 19.39 -9.32
N LEU A 26 14.23 18.61 -8.23
CA LEU A 26 14.69 17.24 -8.21
C LEU A 26 13.55 16.33 -8.69
N THR A 27 13.58 15.96 -9.97
CA THR A 27 12.48 15.21 -10.62
C THR A 27 12.71 13.71 -10.68
N LYS A 28 13.94 13.27 -10.57
CA LYS A 28 14.34 11.85 -10.61
C LYS A 28 15.45 11.59 -9.61
N LEU A 29 15.39 10.43 -8.97
CA LEU A 29 16.41 9.93 -8.06
C LEU A 29 16.41 8.40 -8.10
N ASP A 30 17.60 7.81 -8.22
CA ASP A 30 17.80 6.38 -8.08
C ASP A 30 18.22 6.08 -6.63
N PHE A 31 17.44 5.25 -5.94
CA PHE A 31 17.71 4.85 -4.57
C PHE A 31 18.65 3.63 -4.56
N PRO A 32 19.77 3.67 -3.81
CA PRO A 32 20.67 2.52 -3.68
C PRO A 32 20.01 1.39 -2.89
N SER A 33 20.36 0.14 -3.22
CA SER A 33 19.77 -1.07 -2.62
C SER A 33 20.05 -1.25 -1.14
N ASP A 34 21.10 -0.59 -0.64
CA ASP A 34 21.59 -0.73 0.73
C ASP A 34 20.90 0.23 1.72
N LEU A 35 19.90 1.01 1.23
CA LEU A 35 19.14 1.92 2.08
C LEU A 35 18.38 1.14 3.16
N GLU A 36 18.54 1.62 4.38
CA GLU A 36 17.87 1.12 5.58
C GLU A 36 16.86 2.14 6.15
N TYR A 37 17.10 3.43 5.88
CA TYR A 37 16.28 4.48 6.46
C TYR A 37 16.15 5.70 5.57
N ILE A 38 14.91 6.19 5.41
CA ILE A 38 14.57 7.45 4.77
C ILE A 38 13.85 8.30 5.83
N GLY A 39 14.50 9.35 6.28
CA GLY A 39 14.13 10.14 7.44
C GLY A 39 12.91 11.01 7.29
N VAL A 40 12.48 11.61 8.41
CA VAL A 40 11.30 12.46 8.49
C VAL A 40 11.36 13.58 7.45
N GLY A 41 10.32 13.66 6.61
CA GLY A 41 10.23 14.72 5.59
C GLY A 41 11.35 14.73 4.56
N ALA A 42 12.16 13.66 4.44
CA ALA A 42 13.38 13.65 3.63
C ALA A 42 13.19 14.16 2.20
N PHE A 43 12.04 13.89 1.59
CA PHE A 43 11.67 14.33 0.24
C PHE A 43 10.34 15.11 0.23
N ALA A 44 9.87 15.58 1.37
CA ALA A 44 8.60 16.32 1.45
C ALA A 44 8.60 17.51 0.47
N MET A 45 7.51 17.64 -0.31
CA MET A 45 7.35 18.70 -1.32
C MET A 45 8.50 18.77 -2.35
N SER A 46 9.18 17.65 -2.60
CA SER A 46 10.17 17.56 -3.68
C SER A 46 9.50 17.46 -5.06
N GLY A 47 10.28 17.64 -6.12
CA GLY A 47 9.78 17.56 -7.50
C GLY A 47 9.74 16.17 -8.10
N LEU A 48 9.98 15.11 -7.32
CA LEU A 48 10.03 13.73 -7.82
C LEU A 48 8.77 13.36 -8.59
N ARG A 49 8.96 12.71 -9.75
CA ARG A 49 7.89 12.25 -10.65
C ARG A 49 7.81 10.74 -10.75
N GLN A 50 8.87 10.06 -10.40
CA GLN A 50 8.98 8.60 -10.39
C GLN A 50 9.59 8.17 -9.07
N LEU A 51 9.06 7.12 -8.48
CA LEU A 51 9.56 6.61 -7.22
C LEU A 51 9.62 5.08 -7.27
N LYS A 52 10.84 4.55 -7.22
CA LYS A 52 11.10 3.12 -7.09
C LYS A 52 12.10 2.90 -5.98
N ILE A 53 11.66 2.28 -4.90
CA ILE A 53 12.49 1.91 -3.76
C ILE A 53 12.46 0.40 -3.63
N SER A 54 13.63 -0.25 -3.80
CA SER A 54 13.78 -1.70 -3.75
C SER A 54 14.75 -2.09 -2.64
N CYS A 55 14.39 -1.75 -1.40
CA CYS A 55 15.19 -1.91 -0.20
C CYS A 55 14.33 -2.64 0.86
N PRO A 56 14.28 -3.99 0.83
CA PRO A 56 13.27 -4.79 1.55
C PRO A 56 13.30 -4.64 3.07
N ASN A 57 14.40 -4.13 3.63
CA ASN A 57 14.52 -3.86 5.06
C ASN A 57 14.38 -2.38 5.42
N ALA A 58 14.21 -1.51 4.42
CA ALA A 58 14.17 -0.07 4.65
C ALA A 58 12.90 0.38 5.39
N VAL A 59 13.08 1.44 6.15
CA VAL A 59 12.02 2.22 6.79
C VAL A 59 11.86 3.53 6.04
N ILE A 60 10.66 3.83 5.61
CA ILE A 60 10.24 5.16 5.18
C ILE A 60 9.59 5.82 6.40
N ASP A 61 10.17 6.89 6.91
CA ASP A 61 9.69 7.54 8.12
C ASP A 61 8.58 8.58 7.85
N LYS A 62 8.11 9.19 8.94
CA LYS A 62 7.01 10.16 8.93
C LYS A 62 7.21 11.25 7.87
N ARG A 63 6.17 11.49 7.04
CA ARG A 63 6.15 12.56 6.03
C ARG A 63 7.27 12.49 5.00
N ALA A 64 7.99 11.38 4.85
CA ALA A 64 9.19 11.31 4.01
C ALA A 64 8.92 11.77 2.57
N PHE A 65 7.76 11.49 2.01
CA PHE A 65 7.31 11.87 0.66
C PHE A 65 6.02 12.70 0.68
N LEU A 66 5.78 13.47 1.74
CA LEU A 66 4.60 14.32 1.87
C LEU A 66 4.45 15.26 0.66
N ALA A 67 3.28 15.28 0.05
CA ALA A 67 2.93 16.17 -1.06
C ALA A 67 3.91 16.10 -2.26
N VAL A 68 4.33 14.89 -2.64
CA VAL A 68 5.17 14.64 -3.81
C VAL A 68 4.28 14.30 -5.01
N GLY A 69 4.60 14.87 -6.17
CA GLY A 69 3.79 14.74 -7.38
C GLY A 69 4.07 13.47 -8.21
N VAL A 70 4.20 12.30 -7.58
CA VAL A 70 4.38 11.02 -8.27
C VAL A 70 3.04 10.44 -8.71
N ALA A 71 2.95 9.89 -9.92
CA ALA A 71 1.76 9.19 -10.39
C ALA A 71 1.78 7.70 -10.01
N ASN A 72 2.96 7.09 -10.08
CA ASN A 72 3.14 5.67 -9.76
C ASN A 72 4.35 5.48 -8.87
N CYS A 73 4.24 4.58 -7.89
CA CYS A 73 5.38 4.19 -7.08
C CYS A 73 5.47 2.69 -6.87
N THR A 74 6.72 2.22 -6.74
CA THR A 74 7.04 0.83 -6.36
C THR A 74 7.82 0.87 -5.06
N LEU A 75 7.28 0.26 -4.02
CA LEU A 75 7.81 0.29 -2.66
C LEU A 75 8.04 -1.13 -2.15
N ASN A 76 9.24 -1.65 -2.33
CA ASN A 76 9.68 -2.87 -1.66
C ASN A 76 10.48 -2.46 -0.43
N VAL A 77 9.79 -2.20 0.65
CA VAL A 77 10.31 -1.70 1.94
C VAL A 77 9.67 -2.48 3.08
N LYS A 78 10.21 -2.37 4.28
CA LYS A 78 9.67 -3.05 5.45
C LYS A 78 8.53 -2.26 6.11
N TYR A 79 8.67 -0.94 6.17
CA TYR A 79 7.73 -0.06 6.88
C TYR A 79 7.49 1.24 6.13
N ILE A 80 6.24 1.68 6.11
CA ILE A 80 5.80 3.00 5.63
C ILE A 80 5.26 3.77 6.83
N GLY A 81 5.94 4.84 7.21
CA GLY A 81 5.65 5.65 8.39
C GLY A 81 4.41 6.53 8.25
N ALA A 82 4.04 7.17 9.36
CA ALA A 82 2.88 8.03 9.40
C ALA A 82 2.99 9.20 8.40
N GLU A 83 1.89 9.51 7.69
CA GLU A 83 1.80 10.60 6.72
C GLU A 83 2.84 10.53 5.58
N ALA A 84 3.51 9.38 5.37
CA ALA A 84 4.66 9.27 4.47
C ALA A 84 4.36 9.73 3.04
N PHE A 85 3.17 9.47 2.52
CA PHE A 85 2.68 9.86 1.20
C PHE A 85 1.41 10.72 1.26
N SER A 86 1.10 11.33 2.41
CA SER A 86 -0.06 12.21 2.52
C SER A 86 -0.02 13.33 1.48
N TYR A 87 -1.19 13.69 0.93
CA TYR A 87 -1.35 14.75 -0.08
C TYR A 87 -0.58 14.51 -1.38
N CYS A 88 -0.31 13.26 -1.73
CA CYS A 88 0.17 12.89 -3.06
C CYS A 88 -1.04 12.78 -4.01
N ASP A 89 -1.69 13.90 -4.31
CA ASP A 89 -2.98 13.95 -5.03
C ASP A 89 -2.94 13.30 -6.42
N GLY A 90 -1.77 13.29 -7.06
CA GLY A 90 -1.55 12.67 -8.37
C GLY A 90 -1.16 11.19 -8.32
N LEU A 91 -1.07 10.57 -7.14
CA LEU A 91 -0.68 9.17 -6.99
C LEU A 91 -1.84 8.26 -7.41
N GLU A 92 -1.69 7.56 -8.53
CA GLU A 92 -2.73 6.69 -9.13
C GLU A 92 -2.54 5.23 -8.71
N GLN A 93 -1.29 4.76 -8.65
CA GLN A 93 -0.97 3.36 -8.37
C GLN A 93 0.22 3.20 -7.43
N VAL A 94 0.09 2.25 -6.51
CA VAL A 94 1.14 1.85 -5.57
C VAL A 94 1.35 0.35 -5.66
N SER A 95 2.57 -0.05 -6.03
CA SER A 95 3.00 -1.46 -5.96
C SER A 95 3.76 -1.69 -4.67
N LEU A 96 3.22 -2.49 -3.78
CA LEU A 96 3.82 -2.85 -2.50
C LEU A 96 4.57 -4.18 -2.62
N GLY A 97 5.79 -4.22 -2.07
CA GLY A 97 6.61 -5.44 -2.05
C GLY A 97 6.24 -6.40 -0.91
N GLY A 98 6.56 -7.69 -1.11
CA GLY A 98 6.22 -8.78 -0.18
C GLY A 98 6.93 -8.76 1.18
N ASN A 99 7.66 -7.69 1.52
CA ASN A 99 8.30 -7.53 2.84
C ASN A 99 7.62 -6.46 3.72
N LEU A 100 6.59 -5.79 3.19
CA LEU A 100 5.92 -4.72 3.90
C LEU A 100 5.12 -5.27 5.08
N GLN A 101 5.42 -4.79 6.29
CA GLN A 101 4.77 -5.23 7.53
C GLN A 101 3.79 -4.19 8.08
N GLU A 102 4.02 -2.90 7.80
CA GLU A 102 3.17 -1.85 8.35
C GLU A 102 3.02 -0.66 7.41
N ILE A 103 1.80 -0.13 7.39
CA ILE A 103 1.41 1.15 6.81
C ILE A 103 0.94 2.03 7.96
N GLY A 104 1.66 3.10 8.25
CA GLY A 104 1.42 4.01 9.37
C GLY A 104 0.17 4.88 9.20
N ALA A 105 -0.20 5.56 10.29
CA ALA A 105 -1.36 6.46 10.30
C ALA A 105 -1.24 7.54 9.21
N LYS A 106 -2.35 7.76 8.47
CA LYS A 106 -2.42 8.77 7.40
C LYS A 106 -1.38 8.59 6.28
N ALA A 107 -0.81 7.38 6.12
CA ALA A 107 0.29 7.17 5.18
C ALA A 107 -0.04 7.60 3.75
N PHE A 108 -1.26 7.34 3.28
CA PHE A 108 -1.78 7.73 1.95
C PHE A 108 -3.00 8.67 2.06
N PHE A 109 -3.11 9.40 3.17
CA PHE A 109 -4.21 10.33 3.40
C PHE A 109 -4.27 11.39 2.29
N ARG A 110 -5.47 11.59 1.70
CA ARG A 110 -5.71 12.51 0.58
C ARG A 110 -4.91 12.19 -0.69
N CYS A 111 -4.62 10.93 -0.97
CA CYS A 111 -4.18 10.51 -2.30
C CYS A 111 -5.40 10.31 -3.21
N ALA A 112 -6.05 11.40 -3.61
CA ALA A 112 -7.37 11.37 -4.25
C ALA A 112 -7.42 10.59 -5.58
N SER A 113 -6.30 10.48 -6.29
CA SER A 113 -6.19 9.71 -7.54
C SER A 113 -5.91 8.22 -7.32
N LEU A 114 -5.62 7.76 -6.09
CA LEU A 114 -5.30 6.37 -5.80
C LEU A 114 -6.55 5.51 -5.88
N THR A 115 -6.71 4.78 -6.97
CA THR A 115 -7.90 3.96 -7.27
C THR A 115 -7.69 2.47 -7.12
N GLY A 116 -6.44 2.02 -7.03
CA GLY A 116 -6.10 0.61 -6.86
C GLY A 116 -4.86 0.39 -6.02
N ILE A 117 -4.92 -0.62 -5.14
CA ILE A 117 -3.80 -1.07 -4.32
C ILE A 117 -3.93 -2.57 -4.08
N SER A 118 -2.81 -3.27 -4.03
CA SER A 118 -2.76 -4.68 -3.63
C SER A 118 -1.86 -4.79 -2.41
N PHE A 119 -2.40 -5.35 -1.34
CA PHE A 119 -1.67 -5.56 -0.09
C PHE A 119 -0.95 -6.92 -0.11
N PRO A 120 0.32 -6.97 0.33
CA PRO A 120 1.05 -8.24 0.43
C PRO A 120 0.67 -9.02 1.70
N ASP A 121 0.80 -10.35 1.64
CA ASP A 121 0.53 -11.26 2.77
C ASP A 121 1.47 -11.09 3.96
N SER A 122 2.50 -10.25 3.85
CA SER A 122 3.37 -9.86 4.95
C SER A 122 2.82 -8.72 5.80
N LEU A 123 1.76 -8.02 5.32
CA LEU A 123 1.22 -6.83 5.97
C LEU A 123 0.49 -7.21 7.27
N GLN A 124 0.85 -6.59 8.38
CA GLN A 124 0.29 -6.87 9.70
C GLN A 124 -0.51 -5.70 10.28
N VAL A 125 -0.16 -4.47 9.92
CA VAL A 125 -0.76 -3.27 10.53
C VAL A 125 -1.07 -2.23 9.46
N ILE A 126 -2.29 -1.67 9.53
CA ILE A 126 -2.69 -0.47 8.79
C ILE A 126 -3.21 0.55 9.80
N GLY A 127 -2.53 1.69 9.87
CA GLY A 127 -2.83 2.75 10.85
C GLY A 127 -4.09 3.54 10.54
N GLN A 128 -4.51 4.36 11.50
CA GLN A 128 -5.67 5.24 11.39
C GLN A 128 -5.57 6.18 10.19
N ASP A 129 -6.67 6.41 9.50
CA ASP A 129 -6.81 7.31 8.35
C ASP A 129 -5.84 7.00 7.20
N ALA A 130 -5.22 5.80 7.18
CA ALA A 130 -4.15 5.49 6.24
C ALA A 130 -4.56 5.69 4.78
N PHE A 131 -5.81 5.41 4.43
CA PHE A 131 -6.37 5.54 3.09
C PHE A 131 -7.61 6.45 3.04
N LEU A 132 -7.80 7.29 4.06
CA LEU A 132 -8.92 8.23 4.09
C LEU A 132 -8.74 9.33 3.03
N HIS A 133 -9.81 9.66 2.30
CA HIS A 133 -9.84 10.58 1.15
C HIS A 133 -8.96 10.12 -0.02
N THR A 134 -8.96 8.82 -0.29
CA THR A 134 -8.41 8.24 -1.51
C THR A 134 -9.50 8.00 -2.56
N GLY A 135 -9.11 7.56 -3.76
CA GLY A 135 -10.05 7.13 -4.80
C GLY A 135 -10.44 5.66 -4.72
N LEU A 136 -10.01 4.93 -3.69
CA LEU A 136 -10.26 3.50 -3.54
C LEU A 136 -11.76 3.22 -3.38
N LYS A 137 -12.28 2.28 -4.17
CA LYS A 137 -13.67 1.78 -4.09
C LYS A 137 -13.74 0.39 -3.44
N ALA A 138 -12.63 -0.32 -3.45
CA ALA A 138 -12.50 -1.65 -2.92
C ALA A 138 -11.09 -1.88 -2.39
N ALA A 139 -10.96 -2.64 -1.30
CA ALA A 139 -9.69 -3.04 -0.72
C ALA A 139 -9.77 -4.49 -0.23
N ALA A 140 -9.01 -5.38 -0.88
CA ALA A 140 -8.86 -6.75 -0.42
C ALA A 140 -7.72 -6.82 0.61
N LEU A 141 -8.05 -7.21 1.82
CA LEU A 141 -7.11 -7.25 2.94
C LEU A 141 -6.66 -8.70 3.20
N PRO A 142 -5.35 -8.95 3.31
CA PRO A 142 -4.85 -10.29 3.63
C PRO A 142 -5.12 -10.64 5.11
N ASP A 143 -5.23 -11.94 5.40
CA ASP A 143 -5.46 -12.48 6.75
C ASP A 143 -4.35 -12.14 7.73
N SER A 144 -3.16 -11.83 7.23
CA SER A 144 -2.03 -11.41 8.04
C SER A 144 -2.24 -10.08 8.77
N VAL A 145 -3.24 -9.27 8.35
CA VAL A 145 -3.55 -8.00 8.99
C VAL A 145 -4.16 -8.24 10.36
N ALA A 146 -3.38 -7.96 11.39
CA ALA A 146 -3.73 -8.17 12.80
C ALA A 146 -4.24 -6.88 13.49
N ALA A 147 -4.06 -5.70 12.86
CA ALA A 147 -4.52 -4.43 13.40
C ALA A 147 -4.93 -3.43 12.31
N LEU A 148 -6.16 -2.93 12.39
CA LEU A 148 -6.72 -1.88 11.55
C LEU A 148 -7.11 -0.67 12.39
N GLY A 149 -6.59 0.49 12.03
CA GLY A 149 -6.89 1.76 12.68
C GLY A 149 -6.33 1.90 14.10
N ARG A 150 -5.85 0.82 14.67
CA ARG A 150 -5.27 0.76 16.01
C ARG A 150 -3.77 0.66 15.89
N PHE A 151 -3.06 1.63 16.42
CA PHE A 151 -1.62 1.66 16.70
C PHE A 151 -0.64 1.25 15.60
N SER A 152 0.28 2.13 15.33
CA SER A 152 1.62 1.77 14.89
C SER A 152 2.26 0.88 15.97
N LEU A 153 2.90 -0.22 15.58
CA LEU A 153 3.71 -1.02 16.50
C LEU A 153 4.67 -0.07 17.22
N ASP A 154 4.68 -0.12 18.56
CA ASP A 154 5.59 0.69 19.36
C ASP A 154 7.04 0.38 18.97
N ARG A 155 7.63 1.25 18.16
CA ARG A 155 8.98 1.08 17.66
C ARG A 155 9.96 1.85 18.51
N GLY A 156 10.12 1.40 19.71
CA GLY A 156 11.31 1.75 20.47
C GLY A 156 12.54 1.42 19.62
N LYS A 157 13.24 2.44 19.12
CA LYS A 157 14.55 2.38 18.47
C LYS A 157 14.60 1.67 17.11
N ILE A 158 14.18 2.34 16.06
CA ILE A 158 14.61 1.99 14.70
C ILE A 158 15.98 2.61 14.47
N CYS A 159 16.94 1.78 14.05
CA CYS A 159 18.29 2.17 13.59
C CYS A 159 19.20 2.90 14.57
N GLY A 160 19.30 2.48 15.83
CA GLY A 160 20.39 2.98 16.71
C GLY A 160 20.43 4.49 16.94
N SER A 161 19.46 5.23 16.45
CA SER A 161 19.25 6.64 16.79
C SER A 161 18.41 6.70 18.06
N ASP A 162 18.82 7.52 19.02
CA ASP A 162 18.05 7.85 20.24
C ASP A 162 16.84 8.75 19.92
N LEU A 163 16.27 8.61 18.73
CA LEU A 163 15.02 9.25 18.36
C LEU A 163 13.88 8.52 19.06
N ASP A 164 13.49 9.04 20.22
CA ASP A 164 12.17 8.79 20.79
C ASP A 164 11.14 9.24 19.76
N LEU A 165 10.66 8.28 18.94
CA LEU A 165 9.44 8.53 18.18
C LEU A 165 8.34 8.67 19.22
N PRO A 166 7.62 9.81 19.26
CA PRO A 166 6.54 9.96 20.23
C PRO A 166 5.60 8.79 20.07
N ALA A 167 5.30 8.12 21.18
CA ALA A 167 4.20 7.19 21.25
C ALA A 167 3.00 7.86 20.58
N VAL A 168 2.39 7.18 19.60
CA VAL A 168 1.18 7.71 18.95
C VAL A 168 0.20 7.99 20.06
N ASP A 169 -0.27 9.24 20.17
CA ASP A 169 -1.27 9.64 21.14
C ASP A 169 -2.38 8.60 21.19
N PRO A 170 -2.78 8.13 22.39
CA PRO A 170 -3.92 7.25 22.52
C PRO A 170 -5.10 7.97 21.90
N LEU A 171 -5.60 7.40 20.80
CA LEU A 171 -6.70 7.96 20.02
C LEU A 171 -7.85 8.34 20.92
N THR A 172 -8.22 9.60 20.89
CA THR A 172 -9.52 10.07 21.34
C THR A 172 -10.59 9.25 20.60
N ALA A 173 -11.56 8.75 21.34
CA ALA A 173 -12.49 7.67 20.96
C ALA A 173 -13.49 7.97 19.81
N ASP A 174 -13.22 8.95 18.96
CA ASP A 174 -14.10 9.31 17.85
C ASP A 174 -13.67 8.55 16.59
N ALA A 175 -14.63 7.86 16.00
CA ALA A 175 -14.61 7.05 14.77
C ALA A 175 -13.23 6.81 14.13
N VAL A 176 -12.68 5.61 14.31
CA VAL A 176 -11.41 5.21 13.66
C VAL A 176 -11.70 4.85 12.21
N HIS A 177 -11.36 5.72 11.29
CA HIS A 177 -11.41 5.42 9.87
C HIS A 177 -10.04 4.92 9.40
N VAL A 178 -10.02 3.90 8.54
CA VAL A 178 -8.82 3.49 7.80
C VAL A 178 -9.01 3.82 6.33
N PHE A 179 -10.23 3.59 5.84
CA PHE A 179 -10.69 3.82 4.47
C PHE A 179 -11.87 4.78 4.47
N ASP A 180 -12.21 5.33 3.28
CA ASP A 180 -13.46 6.06 3.10
C ASP A 180 -14.67 5.13 3.28
N ASP A 181 -15.78 5.65 3.81
CA ASP A 181 -17.02 4.88 4.07
C ASP A 181 -17.60 4.21 2.81
N ALA A 182 -17.26 4.72 1.63
CA ALA A 182 -17.69 4.14 0.36
C ALA A 182 -16.75 3.03 -0.16
N CYS A 183 -15.63 2.77 0.49
CA CYS A 183 -14.70 1.71 0.12
C CYS A 183 -15.20 0.38 0.67
N ILE A 184 -15.42 -0.61 -0.18
CA ILE A 184 -15.83 -1.95 0.25
C ILE A 184 -14.60 -2.74 0.66
N LEU A 185 -14.59 -3.28 1.88
CA LEU A 185 -13.53 -4.18 2.34
C LEU A 185 -13.85 -5.61 1.95
N TYR A 186 -12.86 -6.32 1.45
CA TYR A 186 -12.92 -7.74 1.12
C TYR A 186 -11.86 -8.47 1.93
N ALA A 187 -12.26 -9.51 2.64
CA ALA A 187 -11.36 -10.40 3.38
C ALA A 187 -12.07 -11.72 3.72
N ASP A 188 -11.32 -12.68 4.22
CA ASP A 188 -11.88 -13.92 4.74
C ASP A 188 -12.71 -13.66 6.02
N PRO A 189 -13.65 -14.55 6.35
CA PRO A 189 -14.43 -14.46 7.58
C PRO A 189 -13.52 -14.59 8.82
N ASP A 190 -13.99 -14.05 9.94
CA ASP A 190 -13.32 -14.07 11.24
C ASP A 190 -11.95 -13.34 11.29
N THR A 191 -11.66 -12.51 10.28
CA THR A 191 -10.46 -11.66 10.22
C THR A 191 -10.62 -10.33 10.96
N GLU A 192 -9.49 -9.64 11.18
CA GLU A 192 -9.50 -8.27 11.72
C GLU A 192 -10.27 -7.31 10.81
N ALA A 193 -10.26 -7.51 9.49
CA ALA A 193 -11.04 -6.72 8.54
C ALA A 193 -12.54 -6.83 8.80
N GLN A 194 -13.05 -8.06 9.03
CA GLN A 194 -14.46 -8.26 9.37
C GLN A 194 -14.80 -7.66 10.75
N ARG A 195 -13.91 -7.83 11.74
CA ARG A 195 -14.09 -7.23 13.06
C ARG A 195 -14.18 -5.71 12.98
N TYR A 196 -13.24 -5.08 12.25
CA TYR A 196 -13.23 -3.64 11.99
C TYR A 196 -14.53 -3.19 11.32
N ALA A 197 -14.95 -3.88 10.27
CA ALA A 197 -16.17 -3.53 9.53
C ALA A 197 -17.42 -3.60 10.42
N ARG A 198 -17.54 -4.59 11.29
CA ARG A 198 -18.64 -4.70 12.26
C ARG A 198 -18.60 -3.59 13.33
N GLU A 199 -17.41 -3.28 13.85
CA GLU A 199 -17.23 -2.28 14.91
C GLU A 199 -17.55 -0.86 14.42
N TYR A 200 -17.20 -0.54 13.18
CA TYR A 200 -17.33 0.81 12.61
C TYR A 200 -18.42 0.91 11.52
N ALA A 201 -19.28 -0.10 11.39
CA ALA A 201 -20.34 -0.18 10.38
C ALA A 201 -19.83 0.06 8.94
N HIS A 202 -18.62 -0.40 8.65
CA HIS A 202 -17.96 -0.23 7.36
C HIS A 202 -18.45 -1.28 6.35
N PRO A 203 -18.64 -0.94 5.05
CA PRO A 203 -19.00 -1.92 4.02
C PRO A 203 -18.00 -3.08 3.95
N PHE A 204 -18.51 -4.32 3.98
CA PHE A 204 -17.68 -5.52 3.99
C PHE A 204 -18.32 -6.63 3.14
N THR A 205 -17.50 -7.34 2.42
CA THR A 205 -17.88 -8.53 1.67
C THR A 205 -16.86 -9.64 1.95
N GLU A 206 -17.34 -10.81 2.31
CA GLU A 206 -16.49 -12.00 2.46
C GLU A 206 -15.92 -12.42 1.09
N LEU A 207 -14.63 -12.78 1.07
CA LEU A 207 -14.02 -13.34 -0.11
C LEU A 207 -14.66 -14.73 -0.40
N THR A 208 -14.96 -14.97 -1.66
CA THR A 208 -15.50 -16.27 -2.05
C THR A 208 -14.37 -17.29 -2.22
N THR A 209 -14.72 -18.57 -2.05
CA THR A 209 -13.84 -19.71 -2.33
C THR A 209 -14.10 -20.34 -3.68
N ILE A 210 -14.86 -19.67 -4.55
CA ILE A 210 -15.19 -20.16 -5.89
C ILE A 210 -13.99 -19.93 -6.81
N PRO A 211 -13.32 -20.99 -7.29
CA PRO A 211 -12.19 -20.83 -8.19
C PRO A 211 -12.55 -20.00 -9.42
N GLY A 212 -11.76 -18.97 -9.67
CA GLY A 212 -11.95 -18.03 -10.79
C GLY A 212 -12.91 -16.87 -10.54
N ASP A 213 -13.63 -16.83 -9.44
CA ASP A 213 -14.42 -15.67 -9.00
C ASP A 213 -13.46 -14.61 -8.43
N VAL A 214 -12.88 -13.84 -9.33
CA VAL A 214 -11.82 -12.87 -9.01
C VAL A 214 -12.35 -11.55 -8.50
N ASP A 215 -13.64 -11.29 -8.61
CA ASP A 215 -14.30 -10.10 -8.06
C ASP A 215 -15.14 -10.38 -6.81
N SER A 216 -15.22 -11.67 -6.42
CA SER A 216 -15.93 -12.13 -5.22
C SER A 216 -17.41 -11.74 -5.21
N ASP A 217 -18.06 -11.75 -6.37
CA ASP A 217 -19.52 -11.51 -6.47
C ASP A 217 -20.34 -12.79 -6.21
N GLY A 218 -19.69 -13.93 -6.01
CA GLY A 218 -20.30 -15.24 -5.76
C GLY A 218 -20.68 -16.00 -7.03
N VAL A 219 -20.38 -15.49 -8.21
CA VAL A 219 -20.76 -16.09 -9.49
C VAL A 219 -19.61 -16.06 -10.50
N LEU A 220 -19.19 -17.24 -10.95
CA LEU A 220 -18.18 -17.33 -12.01
C LEU A 220 -18.76 -16.90 -13.36
N THR A 221 -18.31 -15.76 -13.87
CA THR A 221 -18.82 -15.14 -15.10
C THR A 221 -17.74 -14.63 -16.07
N VAL A 222 -18.13 -14.05 -17.18
CA VAL A 222 -17.22 -13.37 -18.10
C VAL A 222 -16.60 -12.10 -17.45
N ALA A 223 -17.23 -11.53 -16.44
CA ALA A 223 -16.68 -10.38 -15.70
C ALA A 223 -15.34 -10.73 -15.07
N ASP A 224 -15.21 -11.94 -14.52
CA ASP A 224 -13.95 -12.44 -13.93
C ASP A 224 -12.83 -12.55 -14.98
N ILE A 225 -13.15 -13.05 -16.16
CA ILE A 225 -12.21 -13.10 -17.28
C ILE A 225 -11.72 -11.70 -17.63
N LEU A 226 -12.62 -10.71 -17.73
CA LEU A 226 -12.28 -9.34 -18.09
C LEU A 226 -11.45 -8.67 -17.01
N ARG A 227 -11.74 -8.90 -15.72
CA ARG A 227 -10.93 -8.39 -14.61
C ARG A 227 -9.53 -8.98 -14.61
N MET A 228 -9.44 -10.30 -14.79
CA MET A 228 -8.15 -11.00 -14.86
C MET A 228 -7.33 -10.55 -16.07
N GLN A 229 -7.96 -10.32 -17.24
CA GLN A 229 -7.28 -9.76 -18.41
C GLN A 229 -6.73 -8.36 -18.14
N ARG A 230 -7.51 -7.48 -17.50
CA ARG A 230 -7.05 -6.13 -17.12
C ARG A 230 -5.85 -6.20 -16.18
N TYR A 231 -5.93 -7.06 -15.17
CA TYR A 231 -4.81 -7.28 -14.26
C TYR A 231 -3.53 -7.69 -14.99
N LEU A 232 -3.60 -8.64 -15.93
CA LEU A 232 -2.44 -9.15 -16.66
C LEU A 232 -1.86 -8.15 -17.66
N VAL A 233 -2.69 -7.32 -18.30
CA VAL A 233 -2.28 -6.37 -19.35
C VAL A 233 -1.84 -5.03 -18.76
N SER A 234 -2.64 -4.45 -17.89
CA SER A 234 -2.40 -3.11 -17.34
C SER A 234 -1.83 -3.12 -15.93
N ARG A 235 -1.65 -4.31 -15.34
CA ARG A 235 -1.36 -4.48 -13.91
C ARG A 235 -2.35 -3.70 -13.04
N ASP A 236 -3.60 -3.67 -13.47
CA ASP A 236 -4.69 -3.11 -12.69
C ASP A 236 -4.75 -3.83 -11.35
N LEU A 237 -4.44 -3.11 -10.27
CA LEU A 237 -4.35 -3.66 -8.93
C LEU A 237 -5.73 -3.88 -8.27
N THR A 238 -6.81 -3.77 -9.05
CA THR A 238 -8.19 -3.97 -8.58
C THR A 238 -8.62 -5.44 -8.57
N LEU A 239 -7.69 -6.38 -8.72
CA LEU A 239 -7.99 -7.80 -8.56
C LEU A 239 -8.28 -8.09 -7.08
N ILE A 240 -9.53 -8.34 -6.76
CA ILE A 240 -10.02 -8.48 -5.39
C ILE A 240 -9.59 -9.82 -4.81
N ASN A 241 -9.96 -10.92 -5.47
CA ASN A 241 -9.66 -12.26 -4.99
C ASN A 241 -8.46 -12.87 -5.72
N ARG A 242 -7.27 -12.58 -5.24
CA ARG A 242 -6.03 -13.07 -5.83
C ARG A 242 -5.86 -14.57 -5.69
N GLN A 243 -6.33 -15.15 -4.57
CA GLN A 243 -6.26 -16.59 -4.33
C GLN A 243 -7.08 -17.37 -5.34
N MET A 244 -8.28 -16.91 -5.67
CA MET A 244 -9.13 -17.54 -6.68
C MET A 244 -8.68 -17.23 -8.11
N ALA A 245 -7.86 -16.21 -8.31
CA ALA A 245 -7.25 -15.89 -9.60
C ALA A 245 -6.05 -16.79 -9.94
N ASP A 246 -5.35 -17.30 -8.95
CA ASP A 246 -4.30 -18.33 -9.11
C ASP A 246 -4.95 -19.71 -9.23
N TRP A 247 -5.46 -19.99 -10.44
CA TRP A 247 -6.25 -21.19 -10.69
C TRP A 247 -5.44 -22.49 -10.57
N ASN A 248 -4.17 -22.45 -10.97
CA ASN A 248 -3.30 -23.61 -10.94
C ASN A 248 -2.52 -23.75 -9.62
N GLN A 249 -2.69 -22.79 -8.70
CA GLN A 249 -2.08 -22.75 -7.37
C GLN A 249 -0.53 -22.81 -7.41
N ASP A 250 0.08 -22.18 -8.43
CA ASP A 250 1.53 -22.10 -8.53
C ASP A 250 2.13 -20.84 -7.86
N GLY A 251 1.30 -20.00 -7.25
CA GLY A 251 1.66 -18.77 -6.57
C GLY A 251 1.86 -17.57 -7.50
N VAL A 252 1.60 -17.73 -8.81
CA VAL A 252 1.82 -16.67 -9.81
C VAL A 252 0.61 -16.50 -10.72
N ILE A 253 -0.10 -15.40 -10.56
CA ILE A 253 -1.23 -15.07 -11.45
C ILE A 253 -0.69 -14.66 -12.82
N ASN A 254 -0.96 -15.47 -13.85
CA ASN A 254 -0.45 -15.30 -15.20
C ASN A 254 -1.44 -15.77 -16.30
N ALA A 255 -0.95 -15.84 -17.53
CA ALA A 255 -1.78 -16.24 -18.67
C ALA A 255 -2.27 -17.71 -18.61
N ALA A 256 -1.60 -18.59 -17.85
CA ALA A 256 -2.04 -19.97 -17.69
C ALA A 256 -3.35 -20.04 -16.88
N ASP A 257 -3.45 -19.25 -15.80
CA ASP A 257 -4.67 -19.15 -14.99
C ASP A 257 -5.83 -18.60 -15.78
N LEU A 258 -5.58 -17.52 -16.54
CA LEU A 258 -6.58 -16.95 -17.43
C LEU A 258 -7.07 -17.97 -18.49
N ALA A 259 -6.18 -18.81 -19.01
CA ALA A 259 -6.55 -19.85 -19.96
C ALA A 259 -7.43 -20.94 -19.31
N LEU A 260 -7.13 -21.33 -18.07
CA LEU A 260 -7.93 -22.27 -17.29
C LEU A 260 -9.32 -21.71 -16.98
N LEU A 261 -9.38 -20.45 -16.53
CA LEU A 261 -10.64 -19.73 -16.27
C LEU A 261 -11.53 -19.70 -17.52
N LYS A 262 -10.97 -19.28 -18.67
CA LYS A 262 -11.69 -19.28 -19.95
C LYS A 262 -12.21 -20.67 -20.34
N ARG A 263 -11.38 -21.70 -20.19
CA ARG A 263 -11.76 -23.07 -20.51
C ARG A 263 -12.94 -23.60 -19.68
N THR A 264 -13.04 -23.14 -18.43
CA THR A 264 -14.13 -23.53 -17.53
C THR A 264 -15.44 -22.88 -17.91
N LEU A 265 -15.42 -21.58 -18.25
CA LEU A 265 -16.62 -20.85 -18.65
C LEU A 265 -17.13 -21.17 -20.07
N MET A 266 -16.29 -21.79 -20.92
CA MET A 266 -16.66 -22.16 -22.28
C MET A 266 -17.15 -23.62 -22.43
N ARG A 267 -17.28 -24.35 -21.33
CA ARG A 267 -17.85 -25.70 -21.26
C ARG A 267 -19.31 -25.67 -20.87
#